data_4cf66d692404876aced415ac0dc1e01a
#
_entry.id   4cf66d692404876aced415ac0dc1e01a
#
_cell.length_a   1.000
_cell.length_b   1.000
_cell.length_c   1.000
_cell.angle_alpha   90.00
_cell.angle_beta   90.00
_cell.angle_gamma   90.00
#
_symmetry.space_group_name_H-M   'P 1'
#
loop_
_entity.id
_entity.type
_entity.pdbx_description
1 polymer ?
#
loop_
_entity_poly.entity_id
_entity_poly.type
_entity_poly.pdbx_seq_one_letter_code
_entity_poly.pdbx_strand_id
1 'polypeptide(L)'
;MSLWVVAALEQELGLLVTELDARVEAPWGRFRHHVAVVGPDPVRLVALGVGVVSAALTLGRLTALGLPEAAIMVGSAGALPGSGCGMGDLVAADEEILAELGVLVGPGLGDAGEMGLAGLVQRVALDRSLVDEVTAAVEPGAQVHRGSLLTVVGVSGEPEQAEARARRFRALAENMEGYALARAGRCFGFRTAEIRGISNRAGDRDKRRWDLITAQERAQLAVLEYLKRRR
;
A
#
# COMPACT_ATOMS: atom_id res chain seq x y z
N MET A 1 -11.17 12.89 14.97
CA MET A 1 -11.09 11.53 14.36
C MET A 1 -9.64 11.23 14.04
N SER A 2 -9.11 10.02 14.22
CA SER A 2 -7.69 9.76 13.97
C SER A 2 -7.49 9.13 12.58
N LEU A 3 -6.53 9.66 11.81
CA LEU A 3 -6.11 9.11 10.54
C LEU A 3 -4.72 8.51 10.69
N TRP A 4 -4.50 7.33 10.12
CA TRP A 4 -3.15 6.76 10.00
C TRP A 4 -2.68 6.88 8.56
N VAL A 5 -1.43 7.30 8.38
CA VAL A 5 -0.69 7.13 7.13
C VAL A 5 0.42 6.14 7.41
N VAL A 6 0.44 5.05 6.67
CA VAL A 6 1.34 3.93 6.93
C VAL A 6 2.19 3.63 5.70
N ALA A 7 3.41 3.15 5.95
CA ALA A 7 4.32 2.71 4.90
C ALA A 7 5.13 1.51 5.40
N ALA A 8 5.88 0.85 4.53
CA ALA A 8 6.78 -0.22 4.94
C ALA A 8 7.97 0.32 5.75
N LEU A 9 8.54 1.42 5.30
CA LEU A 9 9.78 2.00 5.85
C LEU A 9 9.58 3.46 6.28
N GLU A 10 10.35 3.91 7.28
CA GLU A 10 10.32 5.32 7.74
C GLU A 10 10.66 6.32 6.62
N GLN A 11 11.57 5.97 5.72
CA GLN A 11 11.93 6.82 4.58
C GLN A 11 10.76 7.09 3.62
N GLU A 12 9.79 6.18 3.53
CA GLU A 12 8.57 6.34 2.73
C GLU A 12 7.55 7.28 3.38
N LEU A 13 7.86 7.82 4.55
CA LEU A 13 7.07 8.82 5.28
C LEU A 13 7.83 10.14 5.49
N GLY A 14 9.10 10.20 5.08
CA GLY A 14 10.02 11.31 5.41
C GLY A 14 9.53 12.68 4.93
N LEU A 15 8.96 12.76 3.73
CA LEU A 15 8.38 13.99 3.21
C LEU A 15 7.19 14.43 4.06
N LEU A 16 6.27 13.51 4.38
CA LEU A 16 5.10 13.81 5.23
C LEU A 16 5.51 14.25 6.64
N VAL A 17 6.54 13.60 7.22
CA VAL A 17 7.08 14.00 8.53
C VAL A 17 7.57 15.44 8.48
N THR A 18 8.30 15.83 7.43
CA THR A 18 8.85 17.17 7.26
C THR A 18 7.76 18.22 7.00
N GLU A 19 6.91 17.96 6.00
CA GLU A 19 5.90 18.93 5.55
C GLU A 19 4.76 19.17 6.57
N LEU A 20 4.51 18.19 7.44
CA LEU A 20 3.50 18.29 8.48
C LEU A 20 4.06 18.71 9.85
N ASP A 21 5.35 18.99 9.96
CA ASP A 21 6.06 19.20 11.24
C ASP A 21 5.72 18.10 12.27
N ALA A 22 5.70 16.86 11.79
CA ALA A 22 5.27 15.73 12.61
C ALA A 22 6.34 15.40 13.65
N ARG A 23 5.91 15.19 14.91
CA ARG A 23 6.81 14.94 16.03
C ARG A 23 6.76 13.48 16.45
N VAL A 24 7.92 12.97 16.89
CA VAL A 24 7.96 11.65 17.51
C VAL A 24 7.17 11.71 18.82
N GLU A 25 6.09 10.94 18.90
CA GLU A 25 5.43 10.68 20.18
C GLU A 25 6.13 9.56 20.95
N ALA A 26 5.90 9.50 22.26
CA ALA A 26 6.35 8.40 23.09
C ALA A 26 5.96 7.07 22.47
N PRO A 27 6.86 6.09 22.44
CA PRO A 27 6.65 4.89 21.65
C PRO A 27 5.36 4.16 22.06
N TRP A 28 4.53 3.89 21.09
CA TRP A 28 3.35 3.04 21.23
C TRP A 28 3.84 1.58 21.37
N GLY A 29 4.25 1.20 22.57
CA GLY A 29 5.02 0.02 22.79
C GLY A 29 6.45 0.15 22.23
N ARG A 30 6.85 -0.72 21.28
CA ARG A 30 8.15 -0.68 20.61
C ARG A 30 8.14 0.09 19.29
N PHE A 31 6.99 0.58 18.85
CA PHE A 31 6.85 1.24 17.55
C PHE A 31 7.09 2.73 17.70
N ARG A 32 8.06 3.24 16.95
CA ARG A 32 8.21 4.66 16.72
C ARG A 32 7.13 5.10 15.74
N HIS A 33 6.44 6.16 16.06
CA HIS A 33 5.51 6.81 15.16
C HIS A 33 5.62 8.31 15.31
N HIS A 34 5.26 9.01 14.25
CA HIS A 34 5.21 10.45 14.26
C HIS A 34 3.74 10.87 14.28
N VAL A 35 3.48 11.98 14.94
CA VAL A 35 2.14 12.57 15.00
C VAL A 35 2.21 14.00 14.51
N ALA A 36 1.32 14.32 13.58
CA ALA A 36 1.04 15.66 13.13
C ALA A 36 -0.41 16.02 13.47
N VAL A 37 -0.70 17.30 13.54
CA VAL A 37 -2.06 17.82 13.69
C VAL A 37 -2.48 18.47 12.37
N VAL A 38 -3.52 17.94 11.75
CA VAL A 38 -4.06 18.46 10.50
C VAL A 38 -5.52 18.86 10.73
N GLY A 39 -5.77 20.17 10.78
CA GLY A 39 -7.07 20.66 11.24
C GLY A 39 -7.32 20.25 12.70
N PRO A 40 -8.50 19.73 13.03
CA PRO A 40 -8.83 19.28 14.40
C PRO A 40 -8.30 17.87 14.72
N ASP A 41 -7.78 17.15 13.74
CA ASP A 41 -7.56 15.70 13.87
C ASP A 41 -6.07 15.33 13.90
N PRO A 42 -5.67 14.39 14.79
CA PRO A 42 -4.32 13.84 14.77
C PRO A 42 -4.13 12.90 13.58
N VAL A 43 -3.00 13.05 12.89
CA VAL A 43 -2.52 12.15 11.84
C VAL A 43 -1.30 11.40 12.37
N ARG A 44 -1.37 10.08 12.39
CA ARG A 44 -0.26 9.22 12.81
C ARG A 44 0.47 8.67 11.59
N LEU A 45 1.77 8.86 11.53
CA LEU A 45 2.65 8.35 10.48
C LEU A 45 3.41 7.16 11.06
N VAL A 46 3.21 5.96 10.49
CA VAL A 46 3.72 4.71 11.10
C VAL A 46 4.39 3.82 10.06
N ALA A 47 5.65 3.45 10.31
CA ALA A 47 6.33 2.41 9.56
C ALA A 47 5.93 1.01 10.06
N LEU A 48 5.39 0.18 9.17
CA LEU A 48 4.85 -1.14 9.51
C LEU A 48 5.90 -2.26 9.49
N GLY A 49 7.03 -2.04 8.83
CA GLY A 49 8.01 -3.06 8.46
C GLY A 49 7.71 -3.67 7.09
N VAL A 50 8.77 -4.16 6.44
CA VAL A 50 8.70 -4.74 5.11
C VAL A 50 8.04 -6.12 5.14
N GLY A 51 7.15 -6.34 4.18
CA GLY A 51 6.47 -7.60 3.93
C GLY A 51 5.16 -7.77 4.69
N VAL A 52 4.26 -8.56 4.09
CA VAL A 52 2.88 -8.76 4.56
C VAL A 52 2.80 -9.22 6.01
N VAL A 53 3.72 -10.07 6.46
CA VAL A 53 3.74 -10.58 7.84
C VAL A 53 4.10 -9.48 8.83
N SER A 54 5.16 -8.69 8.54
CA SER A 54 5.58 -7.56 9.39
C SER A 54 4.46 -6.54 9.50
N ALA A 55 3.89 -6.15 8.37
CA ALA A 55 2.79 -5.20 8.31
C ALA A 55 1.56 -5.70 9.09
N ALA A 56 1.17 -6.97 8.92
CA ALA A 56 0.02 -7.54 9.62
C ALA A 56 0.23 -7.57 11.15
N LEU A 57 1.41 -7.98 11.63
CA LEU A 57 1.74 -8.01 13.06
C LEU A 57 1.72 -6.60 13.67
N THR A 58 2.31 -5.62 12.96
CA THR A 58 2.34 -4.22 13.41
C THR A 58 0.94 -3.64 13.45
N LEU A 59 0.14 -3.81 12.38
CA LEU A 59 -1.26 -3.36 12.34
C LEU A 59 -2.09 -4.00 13.44
N GLY A 60 -1.99 -5.32 13.64
CA GLY A 60 -2.69 -6.02 14.71
C GLY A 60 -2.34 -5.47 16.10
N ARG A 61 -1.07 -5.13 16.33
CA ARG A 61 -0.65 -4.50 17.59
C ARG A 61 -1.19 -3.09 17.73
N LEU A 62 -1.13 -2.27 16.67
CA LEU A 62 -1.60 -0.90 16.69
C LEU A 62 -3.11 -0.82 16.92
N THR A 63 -3.90 -1.66 16.27
CA THR A 63 -5.36 -1.70 16.43
C THR A 63 -5.77 -2.11 17.84
N ALA A 64 -4.97 -2.91 18.53
CA ALA A 64 -5.20 -3.25 19.92
C ALA A 64 -4.96 -2.06 20.89
N LEU A 65 -4.23 -1.03 20.46
CA LEU A 65 -3.98 0.19 21.23
C LEU A 65 -5.00 1.29 20.91
N GLY A 66 -5.70 1.21 19.79
CA GLY A 66 -6.74 2.13 19.37
C GLY A 66 -7.00 1.98 17.87
N LEU A 67 -8.22 2.25 17.45
CA LEU A 67 -8.62 2.16 16.04
C LEU A 67 -8.56 3.54 15.38
N PRO A 68 -8.05 3.64 14.13
CA PRO A 68 -8.25 4.84 13.34
C PRO A 68 -9.66 4.86 12.74
N GLU A 69 -10.12 6.02 12.32
CA GLU A 69 -11.28 6.11 11.41
C GLU A 69 -10.92 5.61 10.02
N ALA A 70 -9.72 5.96 9.57
CA ALA A 70 -9.19 5.55 8.27
C ALA A 70 -7.67 5.38 8.33
N ALA A 71 -7.15 4.55 7.43
CA ALA A 71 -5.72 4.39 7.22
C ALA A 71 -5.38 4.40 5.73
N ILE A 72 -4.33 5.12 5.37
CA ILE A 72 -3.85 5.25 3.99
C ILE A 72 -2.43 4.70 3.91
N MET A 73 -2.19 3.75 3.02
CA MET A 73 -0.85 3.24 2.74
C MET A 73 -0.21 4.00 1.60
N VAL A 74 1.03 4.41 1.82
CA VAL A 74 1.92 4.98 0.80
C VAL A 74 3.16 4.13 0.62
N GLY A 75 3.87 4.32 -0.48
CA GLY A 75 5.13 3.64 -0.76
C GLY A 75 5.38 3.46 -2.25
N SER A 76 6.31 2.58 -2.59
CA SER A 76 6.63 2.23 -3.97
C SER A 76 6.05 0.87 -4.37
N ALA A 77 5.94 0.65 -5.69
CA ALA A 77 5.52 -0.62 -6.28
C ALA A 77 6.23 -0.91 -7.60
N GLY A 78 6.30 -2.18 -7.99
CA GLY A 78 6.80 -2.62 -9.28
C GLY A 78 5.67 -2.78 -10.30
N ALA A 79 5.70 -2.08 -11.43
CA ALA A 79 4.69 -2.18 -12.48
C ALA A 79 4.70 -3.58 -13.12
N LEU A 80 3.54 -4.22 -13.19
CA LEU A 80 3.39 -5.51 -13.88
C LEU A 80 3.30 -5.31 -15.40
N PRO A 81 3.79 -6.28 -16.20
CA PRO A 81 3.71 -6.20 -17.65
C PRO A 81 2.28 -6.03 -18.16
N GLY A 82 2.10 -5.14 -19.13
CA GLY A 82 0.78 -4.86 -19.74
C GLY A 82 -0.15 -3.99 -18.90
N SER A 83 0.27 -3.51 -17.73
CA SER A 83 -0.54 -2.61 -16.89
C SER A 83 -0.71 -1.20 -17.45
N GLY A 84 0.16 -0.78 -18.37
CA GLY A 84 0.20 0.60 -18.88
C GLY A 84 0.88 1.60 -17.94
N CYS A 85 1.32 1.17 -16.75
CA CYS A 85 1.96 2.03 -15.77
C CYS A 85 3.44 2.27 -16.11
N GLY A 86 3.84 3.54 -16.15
CA GLY A 86 5.23 3.99 -16.29
C GLY A 86 5.91 4.28 -14.97
N MET A 87 7.25 4.39 -14.98
CA MET A 87 7.99 4.83 -13.79
C MET A 87 7.58 6.27 -13.42
N GLY A 88 7.36 6.48 -12.14
CA GLY A 88 6.86 7.75 -11.60
C GLY A 88 5.34 7.91 -11.68
N ASP A 89 4.60 7.05 -12.38
CA ASP A 89 3.15 7.06 -12.30
C ASP A 89 2.68 6.66 -10.90
N LEU A 90 1.48 7.10 -10.56
CA LEU A 90 0.79 6.67 -9.36
C LEU A 90 -0.19 5.54 -9.68
N VAL A 91 -0.30 4.60 -8.75
CA VAL A 91 -1.34 3.58 -8.78
C VAL A 91 -2.13 3.62 -7.47
N ALA A 92 -3.46 3.66 -7.57
CA ALA A 92 -4.36 3.59 -6.44
C ALA A 92 -5.11 2.26 -6.45
N ALA A 93 -5.12 1.57 -5.34
CA ALA A 93 -5.73 0.25 -5.23
C ALA A 93 -7.25 0.35 -5.08
N ASP A 94 -8.00 -0.32 -5.96
CA ASP A 94 -9.41 -0.63 -5.72
C ASP A 94 -9.58 -1.88 -4.86
N GLU A 95 -8.64 -2.83 -5.01
CA GLU A 95 -8.52 -4.03 -4.20
C GLU A 95 -7.08 -4.48 -4.06
N GLU A 96 -6.79 -5.21 -3.00
CA GLU A 96 -5.53 -5.91 -2.79
C GLU A 96 -5.72 -7.42 -2.89
N ILE A 97 -4.77 -8.08 -3.54
CA ILE A 97 -4.77 -9.53 -3.79
C ILE A 97 -3.51 -10.12 -3.18
N LEU A 98 -3.64 -11.11 -2.28
CA LEU A 98 -2.49 -11.88 -1.81
C LEU A 98 -2.12 -12.96 -2.82
N ALA A 99 -1.01 -12.75 -3.54
CA ALA A 99 -0.66 -13.56 -4.72
C ALA A 99 -0.42 -15.03 -4.41
N GLU A 100 0.30 -15.30 -3.32
CA GLU A 100 0.72 -16.67 -2.95
C GLU A 100 -0.32 -17.42 -2.09
N LEU A 101 -1.53 -16.87 -1.93
CA LEU A 101 -2.62 -17.55 -1.26
C LEU A 101 -3.39 -18.43 -2.24
N GLY A 102 -3.29 -19.74 -2.13
CA GLY A 102 -3.98 -20.66 -3.04
C GLY A 102 -3.43 -22.08 -2.97
N VAL A 103 -3.79 -22.90 -3.94
CA VAL A 103 -3.35 -24.31 -4.06
C VAL A 103 -2.20 -24.40 -5.05
N LEU A 104 -1.12 -25.08 -4.68
CA LEU A 104 -0.04 -25.39 -5.63
C LEU A 104 -0.48 -26.51 -6.57
N VAL A 105 -0.54 -26.21 -7.87
CA VAL A 105 -0.90 -27.18 -8.91
C VAL A 105 0.22 -27.20 -9.95
N GLY A 106 1.02 -28.27 -9.96
CA GLY A 106 2.20 -28.35 -10.80
C GLY A 106 3.18 -27.21 -10.52
N PRO A 107 3.69 -26.51 -11.54
CA PRO A 107 4.59 -25.36 -11.35
C PRO A 107 3.83 -24.07 -11.02
N GLY A 108 2.51 -24.09 -10.91
CA GLY A 108 1.64 -22.92 -10.70
C GLY A 108 0.92 -22.93 -9.36
N LEU A 109 0.32 -21.80 -9.05
CA LEU A 109 -0.57 -21.64 -7.90
C LEU A 109 -2.02 -21.60 -8.41
N GLY A 110 -2.90 -22.48 -7.95
CA GLY A 110 -4.33 -22.50 -8.22
C GLY A 110 -5.09 -21.41 -7.44
N ASP A 111 -6.40 -21.27 -7.69
CA ASP A 111 -7.24 -20.27 -7.02
C ASP A 111 -7.46 -20.65 -5.55
N ALA A 112 -7.46 -19.67 -4.65
CA ALA A 112 -7.76 -19.87 -3.24
C ALA A 112 -9.21 -20.35 -3.03
N GLY A 113 -10.13 -19.98 -3.91
CA GLY A 113 -11.52 -20.45 -3.88
C GLY A 113 -11.65 -21.96 -4.09
N GLU A 114 -10.74 -22.58 -4.83
CA GLU A 114 -10.69 -24.02 -5.06
C GLU A 114 -10.37 -24.82 -3.79
N MET A 115 -9.79 -24.18 -2.77
CA MET A 115 -9.49 -24.83 -1.49
C MET A 115 -10.74 -25.14 -0.67
N GLY A 116 -11.87 -24.49 -0.92
CA GLY A 116 -13.13 -24.70 -0.19
C GLY A 116 -13.05 -24.35 1.30
N LEU A 117 -12.00 -23.62 1.74
CA LEU A 117 -11.82 -23.26 3.14
C LEU A 117 -12.64 -22.02 3.48
N ALA A 118 -13.57 -22.18 4.41
CA ALA A 118 -14.37 -21.07 4.91
C ALA A 118 -13.47 -19.99 5.53
N GLY A 119 -13.67 -18.73 5.14
CA GLY A 119 -12.92 -17.59 5.67
C GLY A 119 -11.59 -17.32 4.99
N LEU A 120 -11.17 -18.12 4.01
CA LEU A 120 -10.01 -17.81 3.17
C LEU A 120 -10.36 -16.64 2.24
N VAL A 121 -9.66 -15.52 2.42
CA VAL A 121 -9.91 -14.29 1.66
C VAL A 121 -8.64 -13.92 0.91
N GLN A 122 -8.61 -14.14 -0.40
CA GLN A 122 -7.48 -13.80 -1.26
C GLN A 122 -7.54 -12.34 -1.72
N ARG A 123 -8.75 -11.81 -1.93
CA ARG A 123 -8.98 -10.46 -2.44
C ARG A 123 -9.73 -9.62 -1.41
N VAL A 124 -9.31 -8.39 -1.21
CA VAL A 124 -9.95 -7.45 -0.29
C VAL A 124 -10.09 -6.10 -0.98
N ALA A 125 -11.34 -5.65 -1.16
CA ALA A 125 -11.61 -4.30 -1.66
C ALA A 125 -11.22 -3.25 -0.61
N LEU A 126 -10.70 -2.12 -1.08
CA LEU A 126 -10.46 -0.94 -0.28
C LEU A 126 -11.72 -0.05 -0.23
N ASP A 127 -11.72 0.96 0.63
CA ASP A 127 -12.83 1.89 0.73
C ASP A 127 -12.86 2.84 -0.47
N ARG A 128 -13.83 2.64 -1.37
CA ARG A 128 -13.93 3.38 -2.63
C ARG A 128 -13.97 4.89 -2.43
N SER A 129 -14.73 5.36 -1.45
CA SER A 129 -14.87 6.79 -1.19
C SER A 129 -13.54 7.40 -0.75
N LEU A 130 -12.80 6.72 0.14
CA LEU A 130 -11.48 7.19 0.58
C LEU A 130 -10.46 7.16 -0.58
N VAL A 131 -10.49 6.13 -1.43
CA VAL A 131 -9.65 6.06 -2.62
C VAL A 131 -9.99 7.20 -3.59
N ASP A 132 -11.28 7.50 -3.80
CA ASP A 132 -11.74 8.63 -4.61
C ASP A 132 -11.26 9.97 -4.05
N GLU A 133 -11.37 10.17 -2.73
CA GLU A 133 -10.91 11.37 -2.04
C GLU A 133 -9.39 11.59 -2.20
N VAL A 134 -8.60 10.53 -2.02
CA VAL A 134 -7.13 10.59 -2.15
C VAL A 134 -6.72 10.85 -3.60
N THR A 135 -7.32 10.14 -4.55
CA THR A 135 -6.98 10.30 -5.99
C THR A 135 -7.41 11.66 -6.54
N ALA A 136 -8.54 12.21 -6.09
CA ALA A 136 -8.99 13.55 -6.47
C ALA A 136 -8.07 14.66 -5.92
N ALA A 137 -7.24 14.36 -4.93
CA ALA A 137 -6.29 15.32 -4.37
C ALA A 137 -4.96 15.35 -5.12
N VAL A 138 -4.68 14.39 -5.99
CA VAL A 138 -3.45 14.35 -6.81
C VAL A 138 -3.37 15.55 -7.71
N GLU A 139 -2.16 16.09 -7.90
CA GLU A 139 -1.91 17.26 -8.73
C GLU A 139 -2.37 17.03 -10.19
N PRO A 140 -2.95 18.07 -10.83
CA PRO A 140 -3.31 17.99 -12.23
C PRO A 140 -2.10 17.68 -13.13
N GLY A 141 -2.25 16.68 -14.00
CA GLY A 141 -1.20 16.24 -14.93
C GLY A 141 -0.37 15.04 -14.43
N ALA A 142 -0.46 14.65 -13.17
CA ALA A 142 0.09 13.38 -12.74
C ALA A 142 -0.77 12.21 -13.25
N GLN A 143 -0.11 11.16 -13.75
CA GLN A 143 -0.82 9.96 -14.18
C GLN A 143 -1.17 9.11 -12.96
N VAL A 144 -2.46 8.84 -12.80
CA VAL A 144 -2.98 7.96 -11.74
C VAL A 144 -3.75 6.82 -12.39
N HIS A 145 -3.29 5.60 -12.18
CA HIS A 145 -3.98 4.40 -12.61
C HIS A 145 -4.76 3.81 -11.44
N ARG A 146 -5.91 3.21 -11.71
CA ARG A 146 -6.73 2.55 -10.68
C ARG A 146 -7.00 1.12 -11.05
N GLY A 147 -6.92 0.24 -10.08
CA GLY A 147 -7.22 -1.18 -10.28
C GLY A 147 -6.70 -2.05 -9.14
N SER A 148 -6.62 -3.35 -9.41
CA SER A 148 -6.10 -4.32 -8.44
C SER A 148 -4.59 -4.14 -8.28
N LEU A 149 -4.11 -4.17 -7.03
CA LEU A 149 -2.70 -4.34 -6.71
C LEU A 149 -2.45 -5.73 -6.14
N LEU A 150 -1.22 -6.17 -6.23
CA LEU A 150 -0.81 -7.51 -5.84
C LEU A 150 0.19 -7.45 -4.69
N THR A 151 -0.22 -7.92 -3.53
CA THR A 151 0.72 -8.17 -2.44
C THR A 151 1.40 -9.50 -2.65
N VAL A 152 2.73 -9.50 -2.63
CA VAL A 152 3.57 -10.67 -2.82
C VAL A 152 4.48 -10.92 -1.62
N VAL A 153 4.75 -12.18 -1.29
CA VAL A 153 5.75 -12.56 -0.28
C VAL A 153 7.15 -12.48 -0.89
N GLY A 154 7.30 -12.96 -2.12
CA GLY A 154 8.53 -12.82 -2.90
C GLY A 154 8.29 -11.97 -4.14
N VAL A 155 9.01 -10.86 -4.30
CA VAL A 155 8.92 -10.01 -5.50
C VAL A 155 9.34 -10.78 -6.76
N SER A 156 8.79 -10.41 -7.90
CA SER A 156 9.18 -10.99 -9.19
C SER A 156 10.68 -10.73 -9.44
N GLY A 157 11.47 -11.79 -9.48
CA GLY A 157 12.92 -11.73 -9.72
C GLY A 157 13.28 -11.72 -11.21
N GLU A 158 12.36 -12.18 -12.05
CA GLU A 158 12.54 -12.37 -13.49
C GLU A 158 11.28 -11.95 -14.26
N PRO A 159 11.41 -11.51 -15.52
CA PRO A 159 10.27 -11.06 -16.33
C PRO A 159 9.16 -12.10 -16.45
N GLU A 160 9.51 -13.39 -16.59
CA GLU A 160 8.56 -14.50 -16.76
C GLU A 160 7.63 -14.65 -15.54
N GLN A 161 8.16 -14.42 -14.32
CA GLN A 161 7.36 -14.42 -13.09
C GLN A 161 6.38 -13.26 -13.07
N ALA A 162 6.86 -12.06 -13.43
CA ALA A 162 6.02 -10.87 -13.51
C ALA A 162 4.90 -11.05 -14.56
N GLU A 163 5.22 -11.60 -15.73
CA GLU A 163 4.23 -11.92 -16.77
C GLU A 163 3.20 -12.95 -16.31
N ALA A 164 3.62 -14.00 -15.61
CA ALA A 164 2.71 -15.01 -15.08
C ALA A 164 1.72 -14.39 -14.09
N ARG A 165 2.20 -13.50 -13.20
CA ARG A 165 1.36 -12.74 -12.27
C ARG A 165 0.41 -11.79 -12.99
N ALA A 166 0.92 -11.02 -13.96
CA ALA A 166 0.11 -10.10 -14.77
C ALA A 166 -1.04 -10.84 -15.47
N ARG A 167 -0.75 -11.94 -16.14
CA ARG A 167 -1.77 -12.76 -16.82
C ARG A 167 -2.81 -13.32 -15.86
N ARG A 168 -2.37 -13.80 -14.70
CA ARG A 168 -3.26 -14.46 -13.73
C ARG A 168 -4.17 -13.49 -13.02
N PHE A 169 -3.60 -12.41 -12.49
CA PHE A 169 -4.32 -11.53 -11.56
C PHE A 169 -4.86 -10.26 -12.25
N ARG A 170 -4.34 -9.90 -13.43
CA ARG A 170 -4.66 -8.66 -14.15
C ARG A 170 -4.48 -7.42 -13.27
N ALA A 171 -3.50 -7.50 -12.35
CA ALA A 171 -3.16 -6.41 -11.45
C ALA A 171 -2.23 -5.40 -12.13
N LEU A 172 -2.21 -4.17 -11.62
CA LEU A 172 -1.40 -3.07 -12.17
C LEU A 172 0.06 -3.17 -11.72
N ALA A 173 0.27 -3.47 -10.44
CA ALA A 173 1.60 -3.48 -9.84
C ALA A 173 1.68 -4.48 -8.69
N GLU A 174 2.91 -4.86 -8.31
CA GLU A 174 3.18 -5.67 -7.12
C GLU A 174 3.82 -4.85 -6.01
N ASN A 175 3.43 -5.14 -4.78
CA ASN A 175 3.96 -4.60 -3.54
C ASN A 175 4.10 -5.73 -2.50
N MET A 176 4.42 -5.42 -1.24
CA MET A 176 4.63 -6.46 -0.22
C MET A 176 3.74 -6.29 1.04
N GLU A 177 2.93 -5.25 1.18
CA GLU A 177 2.22 -4.92 2.43
C GLU A 177 0.73 -4.59 2.27
N GLY A 178 0.29 -4.14 1.10
CA GLY A 178 -1.05 -3.56 0.90
C GLY A 178 -2.19 -4.46 1.36
N TYR A 179 -2.09 -5.76 1.07
CA TYR A 179 -3.07 -6.74 1.55
C TYR A 179 -3.23 -6.74 3.08
N ALA A 180 -2.12 -6.54 3.82
CA ALA A 180 -2.19 -6.51 5.29
C ALA A 180 -3.05 -5.34 5.78
N LEU A 181 -2.91 -4.14 5.17
CA LEU A 181 -3.74 -3.00 5.49
C LEU A 181 -5.20 -3.23 5.13
N ALA A 182 -5.47 -3.64 3.89
CA ALA A 182 -6.83 -3.90 3.42
C ALA A 182 -7.53 -4.94 4.31
N ARG A 183 -6.81 -6.01 4.67
CA ARG A 183 -7.32 -7.07 5.55
C ARG A 183 -7.57 -6.58 6.97
N ALA A 184 -6.68 -5.75 7.52
CA ALA A 184 -6.85 -5.14 8.84
C ALA A 184 -8.09 -4.23 8.87
N GLY A 185 -8.26 -3.34 7.88
CA GLY A 185 -9.43 -2.49 7.77
C GLY A 185 -10.74 -3.29 7.77
N ARG A 186 -10.79 -4.36 6.97
CA ARG A 186 -11.96 -5.26 6.93
C ARG A 186 -12.20 -6.01 8.24
N CYS A 187 -11.13 -6.44 8.93
CA CYS A 187 -11.25 -7.20 10.18
C CYS A 187 -11.63 -6.33 11.37
N PHE A 188 -11.10 -5.12 11.43
CA PHE A 188 -11.22 -4.24 12.59
C PHE A 188 -12.20 -3.08 12.39
N GLY A 189 -12.74 -2.90 11.17
CA GLY A 189 -13.82 -1.97 10.90
C GLY A 189 -13.39 -0.52 10.70
N PHE A 190 -12.28 -0.26 9.99
CA PHE A 190 -11.86 1.09 9.59
C PHE A 190 -11.65 1.18 8.06
N ARG A 191 -11.80 2.40 7.53
CA ARG A 191 -11.65 2.67 6.10
C ARG A 191 -10.18 2.57 5.68
N THR A 192 -9.92 2.02 4.48
CA THR A 192 -8.56 1.88 3.95
C THR A 192 -8.44 2.41 2.54
N ALA A 193 -7.31 3.06 2.24
CA ALA A 193 -6.87 3.40 0.90
C ALA A 193 -5.40 3.06 0.72
N GLU A 194 -4.97 2.91 -0.52
CA GLU A 194 -3.57 2.69 -0.85
C GLU A 194 -3.24 3.44 -2.14
N ILE A 195 -2.12 4.18 -2.10
CA ILE A 195 -1.55 4.84 -3.26
C ILE A 195 -0.04 4.60 -3.29
N ARG A 196 0.44 4.12 -4.42
CA ARG A 196 1.86 3.80 -4.62
C ARG A 196 2.43 4.54 -5.82
N GLY A 197 3.70 4.94 -5.75
CA GLY A 197 4.45 5.35 -6.92
C GLY A 197 5.14 4.16 -7.60
N ILE A 198 5.16 4.14 -8.90
CA ILE A 198 5.86 3.11 -9.67
C ILE A 198 7.35 3.42 -9.68
N SER A 199 8.14 2.56 -9.06
CA SER A 199 9.60 2.70 -8.94
C SER A 199 10.38 1.91 -9.99
N ASN A 200 9.81 0.83 -10.51
CA ASN A 200 10.47 -0.09 -11.43
C ASN A 200 9.46 -0.96 -12.18
N ARG A 201 9.93 -1.69 -13.16
CA ARG A 201 9.18 -2.79 -13.76
C ARG A 201 9.38 -4.04 -12.92
N ALA A 202 8.30 -4.73 -12.59
CA ALA A 202 8.36 -6.04 -11.93
C ALA A 202 9.16 -7.03 -12.80
N GLY A 203 10.02 -7.83 -12.17
CA GLY A 203 10.93 -8.73 -12.89
C GLY A 203 12.27 -8.09 -13.30
N ASP A 204 12.43 -6.77 -13.24
CA ASP A 204 13.72 -6.10 -13.47
C ASP A 204 14.44 -5.86 -12.14
N ARG A 205 15.57 -6.55 -11.92
CA ARG A 205 16.39 -6.45 -10.71
C ARG A 205 17.60 -5.53 -10.85
N ASP A 206 17.76 -4.85 -11.99
CA ASP A 206 18.81 -3.85 -12.18
C ASP A 206 18.41 -2.53 -11.45
N LYS A 207 18.87 -2.39 -10.21
CA LYS A 207 18.56 -1.24 -9.36
C LYS A 207 18.97 0.12 -9.95
N ARG A 208 19.86 0.15 -10.95
CA ARG A 208 20.24 1.40 -11.66
C ARG A 208 19.09 1.97 -12.49
N ARG A 209 18.09 1.14 -12.80
CA ARG A 209 16.89 1.52 -13.56
C ARG A 209 15.70 1.85 -12.65
N TRP A 210 15.87 1.76 -11.33
CA TRP A 210 14.83 2.02 -10.37
C TRP A 210 14.82 3.49 -9.96
N ASP A 211 13.65 4.06 -9.85
CA ASP A 211 13.44 5.40 -9.31
C ASP A 211 12.59 5.34 -8.04
N LEU A 212 13.19 4.82 -6.97
CA LEU A 212 12.53 4.70 -5.68
C LEU A 212 12.20 6.05 -5.06
N ILE A 213 13.08 7.04 -5.24
CA ILE A 213 12.94 8.36 -4.62
C ILE A 213 11.71 9.06 -5.19
N THR A 214 11.65 9.25 -6.51
CA THR A 214 10.51 9.90 -7.15
C THR A 214 9.19 9.14 -6.88
N ALA A 215 9.22 7.81 -6.92
CA ALA A 215 8.03 7.00 -6.66
C ALA A 215 7.48 7.23 -5.24
N GLN A 216 8.36 7.16 -4.24
CA GLN A 216 7.97 7.36 -2.83
C GLN A 216 7.51 8.80 -2.57
N GLU A 217 8.20 9.80 -3.11
CA GLU A 217 7.83 11.21 -2.97
C GLU A 217 6.46 11.50 -3.58
N ARG A 218 6.18 11.02 -4.78
CA ARG A 218 4.88 11.23 -5.45
C ARG A 218 3.71 10.62 -4.67
N ALA A 219 3.88 9.42 -4.13
CA ALA A 219 2.86 8.80 -3.30
C ALA A 219 2.60 9.62 -2.01
N GLN A 220 3.66 10.14 -1.38
CA GLN A 220 3.54 10.99 -0.20
C GLN A 220 2.89 12.34 -0.53
N LEU A 221 3.26 12.97 -1.67
CA LEU A 221 2.65 14.23 -2.12
C LEU A 221 1.15 14.09 -2.35
N ALA A 222 0.69 12.99 -2.94
CA ALA A 222 -0.73 12.74 -3.13
C ALA A 222 -1.50 12.74 -1.79
N VAL A 223 -0.93 12.10 -0.77
CA VAL A 223 -1.54 12.07 0.56
C VAL A 223 -1.40 13.42 1.27
N LEU A 224 -0.28 14.14 1.09
CA LEU A 224 -0.10 15.49 1.64
C LEU A 224 -1.18 16.44 1.11
N GLU A 225 -1.45 16.43 -0.19
CA GLU A 225 -2.49 17.26 -0.80
C GLU A 225 -3.91 16.88 -0.31
N TYR A 226 -4.17 15.57 -0.16
CA TYR A 226 -5.39 15.11 0.49
C TYR A 226 -5.55 15.65 1.92
N LEU A 227 -4.49 15.60 2.71
CA LEU A 227 -4.47 16.10 4.09
C LEU A 227 -4.68 17.62 4.16
N LYS A 228 -4.08 18.39 3.24
CA LYS A 228 -4.28 19.85 3.16
C LYS A 228 -5.73 20.24 2.90
N ARG A 229 -6.48 19.45 2.15
CA ARG A 229 -7.90 19.69 1.85
C ARG A 229 -8.83 19.37 3.04
N ARG A 230 -8.35 18.69 4.05
CA ARG A 230 -9.08 18.38 5.29
C ARG A 230 -8.95 19.47 6.38
N ARG A 231 -8.17 20.49 6.14
CA ARG A 231 -7.95 21.63 7.07
C ARG A 231 -9.17 22.57 7.17
#